data_bdc7105a5904c07e24b714e046cdbda4
#
_entry.id   bdc7105a5904c07e24b714e046cdbda4
#
_cell.length_a   1.000
_cell.length_b   1.000
_cell.length_c   1.000
_cell.angle_alpha   90.00
_cell.angle_beta   90.00
_cell.angle_gamma   90.00
#
_symmetry.space_group_name_H-M   'P 1'
#
loop_
_entity.id
_entity.type
_entity.pdbx_description
1 polymer ?
#
loop_
_entity_poly.entity_id
_entity_poly.type
_entity_poly.pdbx_seq_one_letter_code
_entity_poly.pdbx_strand_id
1 'polypeptide(L)'
;MSSNQSHPNHSSVDQSDRTVPRNLRQTGDADVDLVISTRVRKSPFWHLSVEEGCHEATVYNHMYHPRAFIEPEDGGSEAEYDLLTKHVALWDVAVERQIRVEGPDAEAFVDYVITRDATDIEPMRGKYAICCNEDGGILNDFVLLRPDDDEFWFSIADSDLLQWLQGVTVGNDFAVDVDEIDVSPMQVQGPKSPAVIESLIDDPLEDVPYYGLLEATIDDVPVLVSQTGFSGEAGFEIYVREATTNAEAVWNPVLETVKDHGGAATPVDGRRRIAAGILSLGQDMDHETSPFQVNLGYQVPDDRDADYVGKAELERQKQAIENGEFPFTHKLVGLKMAGDPILEWASDYWLISDPETGEECGYLTSAGWNPDLEANIALGFVPADTLQAATDVPLDDSIYDADLDLEFAVHLPEEYAEEPGEPVYATLAKVPFKESVNPSAREQAKIHARDNVEE
;
A
#
# COMPACT_ATOMS: atom_id res chain seq x y z
N MET A 1 -1.94 -36.09 -19.44
CA MET A 1 -0.77 -35.60 -20.20
C MET A 1 -1.02 -34.13 -20.37
N SER A 2 -0.57 -33.34 -19.41
CA SER A 2 -0.70 -31.89 -19.48
C SER A 2 0.20 -31.39 -20.62
N SER A 3 -0.39 -30.67 -21.55
CA SER A 3 0.34 -29.91 -22.54
C SER A 3 1.19 -28.88 -21.81
N ASN A 4 2.52 -28.99 -21.88
CA ASN A 4 3.43 -27.92 -21.62
C ASN A 4 3.09 -26.78 -22.59
N GLN A 5 2.18 -25.91 -22.20
CA GLN A 5 2.08 -24.59 -22.82
C GLN A 5 3.06 -23.70 -22.07
N SER A 6 4.08 -23.28 -22.78
CA SER A 6 5.03 -22.30 -22.29
C SER A 6 4.29 -21.00 -22.07
N HIS A 7 4.11 -20.58 -20.81
CA HIS A 7 3.80 -19.21 -20.49
C HIS A 7 4.76 -18.27 -21.23
N PRO A 8 4.35 -17.03 -21.57
CA PRO A 8 5.22 -16.08 -22.22
C PRO A 8 6.53 -16.02 -21.43
N ASN A 9 7.58 -16.32 -22.14
CA ASN A 9 8.84 -16.69 -21.53
C ASN A 9 9.46 -15.43 -20.94
N HIS A 10 9.41 -15.26 -19.63
CA HIS A 10 10.17 -14.21 -18.94
C HIS A 10 11.70 -14.29 -19.23
N SER A 11 12.13 -15.25 -20.05
CA SER A 11 13.52 -15.42 -20.45
C SER A 11 14.09 -14.25 -21.28
N SER A 12 13.25 -13.34 -21.78
CA SER A 12 13.66 -12.12 -22.46
C SER A 12 14.07 -10.99 -21.51
N VAL A 13 13.66 -11.08 -20.24
CA VAL A 13 13.99 -10.05 -19.24
C VAL A 13 15.49 -10.09 -18.90
N ASP A 14 16.15 -8.94 -18.96
CA ASP A 14 17.56 -8.80 -18.55
C ASP A 14 17.71 -9.08 -17.05
N GLN A 15 18.32 -10.22 -16.75
CA GLN A 15 18.55 -10.67 -15.37
C GLN A 15 19.49 -9.74 -14.58
N SER A 16 20.20 -8.83 -15.22
CA SER A 16 21.06 -7.82 -14.60
C SER A 16 20.36 -6.50 -14.37
N ASP A 17 19.21 -6.28 -14.98
CA ASP A 17 18.43 -5.06 -14.81
C ASP A 17 17.77 -5.05 -13.41
N ARG A 18 18.23 -4.14 -12.55
CA ARG A 18 17.76 -3.96 -11.19
C ARG A 18 16.43 -3.19 -11.11
N THR A 19 16.00 -2.59 -12.20
CA THR A 19 14.71 -1.90 -12.29
C THR A 19 13.54 -2.84 -12.54
N VAL A 20 13.81 -4.09 -12.89
CA VAL A 20 12.82 -5.14 -13.12
C VAL A 20 12.68 -5.99 -11.86
N PRO A 21 11.46 -6.28 -11.38
CA PRO A 21 11.23 -7.11 -10.18
C PRO A 21 11.91 -8.47 -10.24
N ARG A 22 12.31 -9.00 -9.08
CA ARG A 22 13.08 -10.24 -9.01
C ARG A 22 12.36 -11.45 -9.56
N ASN A 23 11.07 -11.58 -9.35
CA ASN A 23 10.29 -12.69 -9.89
C ASN A 23 10.21 -12.66 -11.42
N LEU A 24 10.20 -11.49 -12.06
CA LEU A 24 10.37 -11.40 -13.51
C LEU A 24 11.79 -11.73 -13.99
N ARG A 25 12.80 -11.43 -13.17
CA ARG A 25 14.20 -11.76 -13.47
C ARG A 25 14.56 -13.23 -13.20
N GLN A 26 13.86 -13.88 -12.29
CA GLN A 26 14.15 -15.24 -11.79
C GLN A 26 12.97 -16.17 -12.05
N THR A 27 12.62 -16.31 -13.30
CA THR A 27 11.41 -17.00 -13.68
C THR A 27 11.57 -18.50 -13.87
N GLY A 28 10.50 -19.19 -13.64
CA GLY A 28 10.26 -20.56 -14.01
C GLY A 28 8.76 -20.79 -14.02
N ASP A 29 8.31 -21.60 -14.96
CA ASP A 29 6.88 -21.84 -15.26
C ASP A 29 6.32 -23.02 -14.50
N ALA A 30 6.82 -23.34 -13.31
CA ALA A 30 6.38 -24.49 -12.56
C ALA A 30 5.35 -24.08 -11.50
N ASP A 31 4.08 -24.32 -11.78
CA ASP A 31 3.03 -24.27 -10.77
C ASP A 31 3.18 -25.42 -9.80
N VAL A 32 3.18 -25.09 -8.51
CA VAL A 32 3.18 -26.05 -7.42
C VAL A 32 2.22 -25.58 -6.33
N ASP A 33 1.63 -26.53 -5.60
CA ASP A 33 0.83 -26.20 -4.42
C ASP A 33 1.70 -25.55 -3.34
N LEU A 34 1.33 -24.37 -2.86
CA LEU A 34 1.99 -23.71 -1.76
C LEU A 34 1.58 -24.36 -0.43
N VAL A 35 2.53 -25.00 0.23
CA VAL A 35 2.31 -25.59 1.57
C VAL A 35 2.74 -24.61 2.65
N ILE A 36 1.77 -24.07 3.37
CA ILE A 36 2.00 -23.18 4.51
C ILE A 36 2.51 -23.99 5.71
N SER A 37 3.53 -23.49 6.35
CA SER A 37 4.19 -24.11 7.51
C SER A 37 4.09 -23.23 8.77
N THR A 38 4.67 -23.71 9.88
CA THR A 38 4.75 -22.98 11.16
C THR A 38 5.56 -21.66 11.10
N ARG A 39 6.13 -21.31 9.95
CA ARG A 39 6.81 -20.03 9.73
C ARG A 39 5.85 -18.88 9.56
N VAL A 40 4.58 -19.16 9.24
CA VAL A 40 3.54 -18.17 9.06
C VAL A 40 2.71 -18.09 10.33
N ARG A 41 2.66 -16.92 10.94
CA ARG A 41 1.92 -16.63 12.16
C ARG A 41 0.43 -16.44 11.87
N LYS A 42 -0.38 -16.51 12.89
CA LYS A 42 -1.79 -16.09 12.87
C LYS A 42 -1.92 -14.80 13.66
N SER A 43 -2.79 -13.92 13.22
CA SER A 43 -3.13 -12.73 13.98
C SER A 43 -3.94 -13.06 15.23
N PRO A 44 -4.01 -12.17 16.22
CA PRO A 44 -4.94 -12.32 17.34
C PRO A 44 -6.42 -12.38 16.89
N PHE A 45 -6.76 -11.83 15.71
CA PHE A 45 -8.11 -11.83 15.13
C PHE A 45 -8.36 -12.99 14.16
N TRP A 46 -7.37 -13.81 13.84
CA TRP A 46 -7.47 -14.84 12.80
C TRP A 46 -8.63 -15.81 13.00
N HIS A 47 -8.80 -16.33 14.22
CA HIS A 47 -9.88 -17.26 14.52
C HIS A 47 -11.26 -16.60 14.39
N LEU A 48 -11.38 -15.32 14.72
CA LEU A 48 -12.59 -14.53 14.60
C LEU A 48 -12.92 -14.27 13.12
N SER A 49 -11.92 -13.99 12.29
CA SER A 49 -12.07 -13.88 10.84
C SER A 49 -12.58 -15.21 10.24
N VAL A 50 -12.04 -16.34 10.69
CA VAL A 50 -12.51 -17.66 10.23
C VAL A 50 -13.94 -17.94 10.68
N GLU A 51 -14.33 -17.56 11.89
CA GLU A 51 -15.71 -17.67 12.39
C GLU A 51 -16.70 -16.84 11.58
N GLU A 52 -16.26 -15.71 11.01
CA GLU A 52 -17.05 -14.85 10.12
C GLU A 52 -17.03 -15.29 8.64
N GLY A 53 -16.40 -16.43 8.33
CA GLY A 53 -16.44 -17.02 6.99
C GLY A 53 -15.16 -16.84 6.17
N CYS A 54 -14.08 -16.32 6.73
CA CYS A 54 -12.82 -16.25 5.99
C CYS A 54 -12.38 -17.65 5.52
N HIS A 55 -12.34 -17.84 4.20
CA HIS A 55 -12.01 -19.14 3.59
C HIS A 55 -10.77 -19.10 2.69
N GLU A 56 -10.26 -17.89 2.34
CA GLU A 56 -9.01 -17.71 1.63
C GLU A 56 -8.08 -16.76 2.38
N ALA A 57 -6.78 -16.98 2.25
CA ALA A 57 -5.76 -16.12 2.83
C ALA A 57 -4.49 -16.11 1.97
N THR A 58 -3.79 -14.99 2.02
CA THR A 58 -2.41 -14.88 1.55
C THR A 58 -1.44 -14.77 2.72
N VAL A 59 -0.16 -14.64 2.43
CA VAL A 59 0.88 -14.36 3.41
C VAL A 59 1.35 -12.92 3.24
N TYR A 60 1.34 -12.17 4.32
CA TYR A 60 1.83 -10.81 4.40
C TYR A 60 2.54 -10.62 5.75
N ASN A 61 3.72 -10.03 5.79
CA ASN A 61 4.54 -9.88 7.00
C ASN A 61 4.71 -11.18 7.81
N HIS A 62 4.89 -12.32 7.11
CA HIS A 62 4.96 -13.67 7.69
C HIS A 62 3.70 -14.08 8.47
N MET A 63 2.54 -13.50 8.18
CA MET A 63 1.26 -13.80 8.81
C MET A 63 0.19 -14.15 7.77
N TYR A 64 -0.84 -14.88 8.21
CA TYR A 64 -2.05 -15.07 7.41
C TYR A 64 -2.78 -13.73 7.28
N HIS A 65 -3.14 -13.38 6.07
CA HIS A 65 -3.92 -12.19 5.75
C HIS A 65 -5.19 -12.60 5.00
N PRO A 66 -6.39 -12.30 5.54
CA PRO A 66 -7.66 -12.68 4.91
C PRO A 66 -7.80 -12.17 3.47
N ARG A 67 -8.38 -13.01 2.58
CA ARG A 67 -8.54 -12.67 1.16
C ARG A 67 -9.94 -12.87 0.61
N ALA A 68 -10.77 -13.72 1.22
CA ALA A 68 -12.17 -13.89 0.86
C ALA A 68 -13.02 -14.34 2.05
N PHE A 69 -14.23 -13.83 2.14
CA PHE A 69 -15.24 -14.15 3.16
C PHE A 69 -16.56 -14.58 2.52
N ILE A 70 -16.92 -14.02 1.36
CA ILE A 70 -18.19 -14.27 0.69
C ILE A 70 -17.94 -15.24 -0.48
N GLU A 71 -18.63 -16.36 -0.47
CA GLU A 71 -18.54 -17.34 -1.55
C GLU A 71 -18.99 -16.74 -2.90
N PRO A 72 -18.41 -17.14 -4.03
CA PRO A 72 -18.75 -16.63 -5.35
C PRO A 72 -20.26 -16.74 -5.68
N GLU A 73 -20.92 -17.82 -5.20
CA GLU A 73 -22.37 -18.03 -5.39
C GLU A 73 -23.26 -17.05 -4.63
N ASP A 74 -22.72 -16.40 -3.57
CA ASP A 74 -23.39 -15.38 -2.76
C ASP A 74 -22.96 -13.96 -3.16
N GLY A 75 -22.22 -13.80 -4.24
CA GLY A 75 -21.77 -12.52 -4.81
C GLY A 75 -20.28 -12.27 -4.74
N GLY A 76 -19.54 -13.07 -3.96
CA GLY A 76 -18.06 -13.04 -3.93
C GLY A 76 -17.47 -11.65 -3.69
N SER A 77 -16.38 -11.39 -4.37
CA SER A 77 -15.63 -10.13 -4.24
C SER A 77 -16.42 -8.88 -4.63
N GLU A 78 -17.46 -8.98 -5.50
CA GLU A 78 -18.30 -7.83 -5.82
C GLU A 78 -19.20 -7.44 -4.64
N ALA A 79 -19.75 -8.42 -3.91
CA ALA A 79 -20.49 -8.17 -2.69
C ALA A 79 -19.61 -7.57 -1.58
N GLU A 80 -18.36 -8.03 -1.45
CA GLU A 80 -17.38 -7.46 -0.52
C GLU A 80 -17.03 -6.00 -0.89
N TYR A 81 -16.86 -5.70 -2.18
CA TYR A 81 -16.66 -4.33 -2.66
C TYR A 81 -17.86 -3.42 -2.33
N ASP A 82 -19.07 -3.92 -2.50
CA ASP A 82 -20.32 -3.19 -2.17
C ASP A 82 -20.42 -2.90 -0.66
N LEU A 83 -20.02 -3.84 0.20
CA LEU A 83 -19.96 -3.61 1.64
C LEU A 83 -18.99 -2.46 1.98
N LEU A 84 -17.81 -2.43 1.37
CA LEU A 84 -16.83 -1.38 1.58
C LEU A 84 -17.33 -0.02 1.07
N THR A 85 -17.85 0.05 -0.15
CA THR A 85 -18.13 1.33 -0.83
C THR A 85 -19.51 1.90 -0.55
N LYS A 86 -20.47 1.08 -0.11
CA LYS A 86 -21.85 1.49 0.16
C LYS A 86 -22.25 1.41 1.64
N HIS A 87 -21.47 0.65 2.44
CA HIS A 87 -21.77 0.39 3.84
C HIS A 87 -20.54 0.62 4.72
N VAL A 88 -20.04 -0.43 5.31
CA VAL A 88 -18.83 -0.45 6.14
C VAL A 88 -18.25 -1.87 6.18
N ALA A 89 -16.95 -1.96 6.09
CA ALA A 89 -16.17 -3.21 6.17
C ALA A 89 -15.33 -3.22 7.45
N LEU A 90 -15.21 -4.38 8.09
CA LEU A 90 -14.24 -4.65 9.16
C LEU A 90 -13.13 -5.52 8.61
N TRP A 91 -11.88 -5.10 8.74
CA TRP A 91 -10.69 -5.78 8.25
C TRP A 91 -9.77 -6.24 9.38
N ASP A 92 -9.33 -7.49 9.37
CA ASP A 92 -8.17 -7.94 10.13
C ASP A 92 -6.90 -7.51 9.38
N VAL A 93 -6.28 -6.44 9.85
CA VAL A 93 -5.03 -5.91 9.32
C VAL A 93 -3.87 -6.02 10.33
N ALA A 94 -3.95 -6.95 11.29
CA ALA A 94 -2.87 -7.22 12.23
C ALA A 94 -1.55 -7.64 11.57
N VAL A 95 -1.59 -7.95 10.29
CA VAL A 95 -0.40 -8.14 9.43
C VAL A 95 0.45 -6.87 9.33
N GLU A 96 -0.12 -5.70 9.59
CA GLU A 96 0.59 -4.43 9.77
C GLU A 96 1.19 -4.42 11.19
N ARG A 97 2.25 -5.18 11.37
CA ARG A 97 2.95 -5.35 12.65
C ARG A 97 3.40 -3.99 13.18
N GLN A 98 3.23 -3.78 14.48
CA GLN A 98 3.60 -2.51 15.11
C GLN A 98 5.02 -2.58 15.66
N ILE A 99 5.91 -1.75 15.13
CA ILE A 99 7.26 -1.58 15.65
C ILE A 99 7.29 -0.29 16.44
N ARG A 100 7.64 -0.41 17.73
CA ARG A 100 7.83 0.74 18.60
C ARG A 100 9.28 1.17 18.60
N VAL A 101 9.48 2.49 18.55
CA VAL A 101 10.72 3.17 18.88
C VAL A 101 10.43 4.07 20.08
N GLU A 102 11.07 3.81 21.22
CA GLU A 102 10.85 4.54 22.47
C GLU A 102 12.20 4.94 23.08
N GLY A 103 12.27 6.14 23.63
CA GLY A 103 13.43 6.60 24.39
C GLY A 103 13.77 8.07 24.16
N PRO A 104 14.76 8.59 24.93
CA PRO A 104 15.14 10.01 24.89
C PRO A 104 15.54 10.52 23.50
N ASP A 105 16.03 9.64 22.63
CA ASP A 105 16.46 9.98 21.28
C ASP A 105 15.50 9.44 20.20
N ALA A 106 14.24 9.06 20.57
CA ALA A 106 13.28 8.46 19.65
C ALA A 106 12.99 9.38 18.43
N GLU A 107 12.73 10.67 18.66
CA GLU A 107 12.49 11.64 17.59
C GLU A 107 13.71 11.74 16.67
N ALA A 108 14.91 11.87 17.22
CA ALA A 108 16.15 11.99 16.43
C ALA A 108 16.47 10.70 15.65
N PHE A 109 16.17 9.52 16.23
CA PHE A 109 16.33 8.25 15.54
C PHE A 109 15.32 8.10 14.40
N VAL A 110 14.04 8.40 14.67
CA VAL A 110 12.98 8.35 13.64
C VAL A 110 13.29 9.33 12.52
N ASP A 111 13.73 10.56 12.86
CA ASP A 111 14.14 11.56 11.89
C ASP A 111 15.31 11.06 11.02
N TYR A 112 16.23 10.29 11.56
CA TYR A 112 17.37 9.72 10.82
C TYR A 112 16.96 8.58 9.87
N VAL A 113 15.93 7.79 10.19
CA VAL A 113 15.55 6.61 9.39
C VAL A 113 14.46 6.86 8.34
N ILE A 114 13.75 7.97 8.40
CA ILE A 114 12.73 8.34 7.40
C ILE A 114 13.20 9.46 6.48
N THR A 115 12.62 9.55 5.29
CA THR A 115 12.97 10.61 4.33
C THR A 115 12.38 11.97 4.71
N ARG A 116 11.23 11.99 5.40
CA ARG A 116 10.54 13.21 5.85
C ARG A 116 11.07 13.68 7.21
N ASP A 117 10.74 14.92 7.56
CA ASP A 117 11.03 15.49 8.87
C ASP A 117 10.08 14.88 9.93
N ALA A 118 10.66 14.18 10.93
CA ALA A 118 9.90 13.60 12.03
C ALA A 118 9.53 14.63 13.10
N THR A 119 10.26 15.75 13.17
CA THR A 119 10.01 16.82 14.17
C THR A 119 8.70 17.57 13.90
N ASP A 120 8.16 17.47 12.67
CA ASP A 120 6.86 18.00 12.29
C ASP A 120 5.67 17.16 12.79
N ILE A 121 5.92 15.99 13.38
CA ILE A 121 4.86 15.11 13.87
C ILE A 121 4.62 15.38 15.35
N GLU A 122 3.56 16.11 15.63
CA GLU A 122 3.14 16.36 17.02
C GLU A 122 2.66 15.07 17.71
N PRO A 123 2.77 14.96 19.04
CA PRO A 123 2.13 13.88 19.81
C PRO A 123 0.64 13.77 19.48
N MET A 124 0.10 12.57 19.51
CA MET A 124 -1.26 12.23 19.09
C MET A 124 -1.55 12.50 17.61
N ARG A 125 -0.51 12.40 16.77
CA ARG A 125 -0.60 12.52 15.32
C ARG A 125 0.12 11.35 14.65
N GLY A 126 -0.30 11.07 13.43
CA GLY A 126 0.40 10.17 12.53
C GLY A 126 0.74 10.85 11.21
N LYS A 127 1.51 10.15 10.38
CA LYS A 127 1.91 10.60 9.05
C LYS A 127 2.27 9.40 8.17
N TYR A 128 1.87 9.41 6.92
CA TYR A 128 2.43 8.46 5.96
C TYR A 128 3.89 8.82 5.67
N ALA A 129 4.78 7.87 5.84
CA ALA A 129 6.22 8.07 5.67
C ALA A 129 6.86 6.85 4.99
N ILE A 130 8.03 7.06 4.42
CA ILE A 130 8.86 6.01 3.83
C ILE A 130 10.25 6.02 4.47
N CYS A 131 10.87 4.85 4.53
CA CYS A 131 12.32 4.73 4.74
C CYS A 131 12.97 4.11 3.51
N CYS A 132 14.19 4.54 3.23
CA CYS A 132 14.97 4.09 2.09
C CYS A 132 16.32 3.52 2.54
N ASN A 133 16.91 2.68 1.69
CA ASN A 133 18.30 2.26 1.86
C ASN A 133 19.28 3.33 1.33
N GLU A 134 20.58 3.08 1.48
CA GLU A 134 21.64 4.01 1.03
C GLU A 134 21.63 4.24 -0.50
N ASP A 135 21.08 3.31 -1.29
CA ASP A 135 20.94 3.40 -2.74
C ASP A 135 19.63 4.10 -3.17
N GLY A 136 18.84 4.60 -2.21
CA GLY A 136 17.58 5.31 -2.44
C GLY A 136 16.38 4.39 -2.73
N GLY A 137 16.50 3.08 -2.55
CA GLY A 137 15.39 2.13 -2.71
C GLY A 137 14.49 2.08 -1.46
N ILE A 138 13.18 1.93 -1.66
CA ILE A 138 12.16 1.94 -0.60
C ILE A 138 12.22 0.63 0.21
N LEU A 139 12.59 0.70 1.47
CA LEU A 139 12.58 -0.45 2.38
C LEU A 139 11.20 -0.74 2.95
N ASN A 140 10.45 0.31 3.23
CA ASN A 140 9.07 0.23 3.69
C ASN A 140 8.35 1.57 3.50
N ASP A 141 7.04 1.50 3.35
CA ASP A 141 6.09 2.60 3.45
C ASP A 141 5.09 2.27 4.57
N PHE A 142 4.90 3.16 5.48
CA PHE A 142 4.15 2.90 6.70
C PHE A 142 3.35 4.11 7.15
N VAL A 143 2.35 3.87 7.99
CA VAL A 143 1.79 4.93 8.83
C VAL A 143 2.66 5.02 10.09
N LEU A 144 3.33 6.16 10.25
CA LEU A 144 4.09 6.48 11.43
C LEU A 144 3.16 7.19 12.42
N LEU A 145 3.02 6.65 13.62
CA LEU A 145 2.19 7.19 14.69
C LEU A 145 3.10 7.71 15.80
N ARG A 146 2.72 8.84 16.41
CA ARG A 146 3.39 9.38 17.61
C ARG A 146 2.39 9.44 18.77
N PRO A 147 2.24 8.35 19.51
CA PRO A 147 1.29 8.32 20.65
C PRO A 147 1.75 9.16 21.85
N ASP A 148 3.06 9.40 22.03
CA ASP A 148 3.62 10.19 23.13
C ASP A 148 4.86 11.00 22.67
N ASP A 149 5.41 11.84 23.53
CA ASP A 149 6.55 12.72 23.25
C ASP A 149 7.80 11.96 22.79
N ASP A 150 8.08 10.81 23.39
CA ASP A 150 9.27 10.00 23.19
C ASP A 150 8.97 8.58 22.67
N GLU A 151 7.79 8.39 22.06
CA GLU A 151 7.32 7.11 21.54
C GLU A 151 6.77 7.26 20.12
N PHE A 152 7.24 6.39 19.21
CA PHE A 152 6.74 6.26 17.84
C PHE A 152 6.39 4.81 17.53
N TRP A 153 5.29 4.60 16.77
CA TRP A 153 4.91 3.30 16.23
C TRP A 153 4.95 3.33 14.71
N PHE A 154 5.59 2.35 14.13
CA PHE A 154 5.60 2.09 12.70
C PHE A 154 4.56 1.00 12.41
N SER A 155 3.45 1.33 11.76
CA SER A 155 2.47 0.39 11.23
C SER A 155 2.96 -0.06 9.85
N ILE A 156 3.68 -1.20 9.80
CA ILE A 156 4.56 -1.53 8.68
C ILE A 156 3.87 -2.29 7.55
N ALA A 157 4.30 -2.02 6.31
CA ALA A 157 4.04 -2.87 5.16
C ALA A 157 4.94 -4.13 5.16
N ASP A 158 4.78 -5.01 4.18
CA ASP A 158 5.41 -6.34 4.11
C ASP A 158 6.94 -6.28 3.98
N SER A 159 7.64 -6.26 5.11
CA SER A 159 9.11 -6.34 5.14
C SER A 159 9.66 -6.73 6.51
N ASP A 160 10.97 -6.99 6.57
CA ASP A 160 11.73 -7.22 7.81
C ASP A 160 12.25 -5.91 8.44
N LEU A 161 11.43 -4.84 8.43
CA LEU A 161 11.82 -3.50 8.89
C LEU A 161 12.33 -3.48 10.32
N LEU A 162 11.77 -4.28 11.23
CA LEU A 162 12.25 -4.39 12.61
C LEU A 162 13.75 -4.68 12.67
N GLN A 163 14.20 -5.65 11.88
CA GLN A 163 15.61 -6.06 11.89
C GLN A 163 16.52 -4.96 11.34
N TRP A 164 16.04 -4.22 10.33
CA TRP A 164 16.78 -3.10 9.77
C TRP A 164 16.88 -1.95 10.77
N LEU A 165 15.77 -1.55 11.42
CA LEU A 165 15.77 -0.49 12.45
C LEU A 165 16.70 -0.84 13.62
N GLN A 166 16.63 -2.09 14.12
CA GLN A 166 17.57 -2.58 15.13
C GLN A 166 19.01 -2.57 14.63
N GLY A 167 19.24 -2.89 13.34
CA GLY A 167 20.58 -2.81 12.74
C GLY A 167 21.12 -1.37 12.69
N VAL A 168 20.28 -0.38 12.45
CA VAL A 168 20.65 1.04 12.43
C VAL A 168 21.08 1.54 13.82
N THR A 169 20.50 1.01 14.92
CA THR A 169 20.96 1.39 16.28
C THR A 169 22.38 0.88 16.56
N VAL A 170 22.85 -0.17 15.85
CA VAL A 170 24.18 -0.72 16.04
C VAL A 170 25.22 0.17 15.36
N GLY A 171 26.00 0.89 16.14
CA GLY A 171 27.05 1.79 15.63
C GLY A 171 26.64 3.26 15.55
N ASN A 172 25.40 3.57 15.90
CA ASN A 172 24.92 4.92 16.16
C ASN A 172 24.62 5.07 17.64
N ASP A 173 24.87 6.25 18.20
CA ASP A 173 24.72 6.54 19.63
C ASP A 173 23.31 7.05 19.98
N PHE A 174 22.25 6.39 19.47
CA PHE A 174 20.87 6.71 19.84
C PHE A 174 20.45 5.94 21.10
N ALA A 175 19.94 6.65 22.09
CA ALA A 175 19.36 6.06 23.31
C ALA A 175 17.89 5.71 23.08
N VAL A 176 17.64 4.63 22.34
CA VAL A 176 16.31 4.13 21.98
C VAL A 176 16.20 2.63 22.18
N ASP A 177 15.01 2.17 22.52
CA ASP A 177 14.58 0.78 22.43
C ASP A 177 13.73 0.61 21.17
N VAL A 178 13.99 -0.46 20.38
CA VAL A 178 13.28 -0.79 19.14
C VAL A 178 12.78 -2.23 19.22
N ASP A 179 11.46 -2.41 19.29
CA ASP A 179 10.84 -3.72 19.47
C ASP A 179 9.47 -3.82 18.76
N GLU A 180 9.06 -5.06 18.45
CA GLU A 180 7.68 -5.34 18.02
C GLU A 180 6.80 -5.45 19.27
N ILE A 181 5.76 -4.64 19.35
CA ILE A 181 4.85 -4.58 20.50
C ILE A 181 3.60 -5.41 20.27
N ASP A 182 2.95 -5.86 21.36
CA ASP A 182 1.67 -6.56 21.32
C ASP A 182 0.52 -5.58 21.11
N VAL A 183 0.53 -4.93 19.96
CA VAL A 183 -0.53 -4.07 19.45
C VAL A 183 -0.90 -4.55 18.06
N SER A 184 -2.18 -4.78 17.83
CA SER A 184 -2.67 -5.23 16.51
C SER A 184 -3.77 -4.32 16.01
N PRO A 185 -3.65 -3.78 14.78
CA PRO A 185 -4.70 -2.97 14.18
C PRO A 185 -5.80 -3.82 13.56
N MET A 186 -7.01 -3.29 13.61
CA MET A 186 -8.12 -3.62 12.73
C MET A 186 -8.62 -2.34 12.06
N GLN A 187 -9.16 -2.44 10.85
CA GLN A 187 -9.69 -1.30 10.13
C GLN A 187 -11.21 -1.37 9.99
N VAL A 188 -11.87 -0.22 10.21
CA VAL A 188 -13.29 0.00 9.93
C VAL A 188 -13.37 0.99 8.79
N GLN A 189 -13.71 0.52 7.59
CA GLN A 189 -13.61 1.29 6.35
C GLN A 189 -14.96 1.39 5.63
N GLY A 190 -15.23 2.52 4.99
CA GLY A 190 -16.44 2.77 4.22
C GLY A 190 -17.26 3.95 4.74
N PRO A 191 -18.32 4.38 3.99
CA PRO A 191 -19.04 5.63 4.27
C PRO A 191 -19.75 5.66 5.64
N LYS A 192 -19.98 4.51 6.27
CA LYS A 192 -20.61 4.44 7.59
C LYS A 192 -19.61 4.25 8.73
N SER A 193 -18.32 4.18 8.44
CA SER A 193 -17.28 4.01 9.47
C SER A 193 -17.31 5.07 10.57
N PRO A 194 -17.57 6.38 10.30
CA PRO A 194 -17.70 7.36 11.40
C PRO A 194 -18.82 7.01 12.37
N ALA A 195 -19.99 6.61 11.87
CA ALA A 195 -21.12 6.25 12.74
C ALA A 195 -20.88 4.98 13.55
N VAL A 196 -20.10 4.03 13.01
CA VAL A 196 -19.66 2.84 13.76
C VAL A 196 -18.77 3.24 14.94
N ILE A 197 -17.74 4.05 14.67
CA ILE A 197 -16.80 4.47 15.71
C ILE A 197 -17.50 5.34 16.78
N GLU A 198 -18.34 6.29 16.36
CA GLU A 198 -19.14 7.13 17.30
C GLU A 198 -20.09 6.31 18.20
N SER A 199 -20.48 5.11 17.76
CA SER A 199 -21.30 4.19 18.55
C SER A 199 -20.49 3.37 19.56
N LEU A 200 -19.19 3.31 19.41
CA LEU A 200 -18.27 2.46 20.20
C LEU A 200 -17.50 3.25 21.27
N ILE A 201 -17.28 4.54 21.06
CA ILE A 201 -16.47 5.38 21.93
C ILE A 201 -17.26 6.60 22.40
N ASP A 202 -16.93 7.12 23.59
CA ASP A 202 -17.62 8.28 24.17
C ASP A 202 -17.05 9.63 23.68
N ASP A 203 -15.84 9.62 23.11
CA ASP A 203 -15.13 10.83 22.67
C ASP A 203 -15.59 11.27 21.29
N PRO A 204 -15.74 12.59 21.04
CA PRO A 204 -16.22 13.09 19.75
C PRO A 204 -15.15 12.93 18.67
N LEU A 205 -15.53 12.39 17.50
CA LEU A 205 -14.66 12.24 16.34
C LEU A 205 -14.46 13.54 15.55
N GLU A 206 -15.34 14.52 15.69
CA GLU A 206 -15.31 15.75 14.89
C GLU A 206 -14.01 16.58 15.05
N ASP A 207 -13.30 16.36 16.16
CA ASP A 207 -12.01 17.02 16.44
C ASP A 207 -10.79 16.17 16.04
N VAL A 208 -11.00 14.93 15.57
CA VAL A 208 -9.91 14.03 15.13
C VAL A 208 -9.63 14.26 13.65
N PRO A 209 -8.55 14.95 13.28
CA PRO A 209 -8.23 15.17 11.87
C PRO A 209 -7.68 13.90 11.23
N TYR A 210 -7.58 13.88 9.91
CA TYR A 210 -6.93 12.80 9.18
C TYR A 210 -5.48 12.61 9.69
N TYR A 211 -5.08 11.36 9.96
CA TYR A 211 -3.90 10.97 10.75
C TYR A 211 -3.91 11.48 12.20
N GLY A 212 -5.03 11.95 12.74
CA GLY A 212 -5.18 12.20 14.15
C GLY A 212 -5.31 10.91 14.93
N LEU A 213 -4.81 10.90 16.17
CA LEU A 213 -4.91 9.80 17.12
C LEU A 213 -5.84 10.18 18.25
N LEU A 214 -6.60 9.20 18.77
CA LEU A 214 -7.50 9.34 19.90
C LEU A 214 -7.34 8.13 20.82
N GLU A 215 -6.98 8.38 22.09
CA GLU A 215 -7.07 7.37 23.14
C GLU A 215 -8.55 7.10 23.46
N ALA A 216 -8.97 5.85 23.38
CA ALA A 216 -10.34 5.46 23.65
C ALA A 216 -10.40 4.13 24.41
N THR A 217 -11.62 3.71 24.74
CA THR A 217 -11.87 2.43 25.41
C THR A 217 -13.05 1.75 24.73
N ILE A 218 -12.87 0.49 24.35
CA ILE A 218 -13.93 -0.36 23.79
C ILE A 218 -14.04 -1.58 24.71
N ASP A 219 -15.23 -1.81 25.30
CA ASP A 219 -15.50 -2.89 26.26
C ASP A 219 -14.45 -2.99 27.40
N ASP A 220 -14.13 -1.85 28.02
CA ASP A 220 -13.10 -1.68 29.06
C ASP A 220 -11.65 -1.94 28.60
N VAL A 221 -11.40 -2.17 27.31
CA VAL A 221 -10.05 -2.34 26.74
C VAL A 221 -9.53 -1.02 26.19
N PRO A 222 -8.35 -0.56 26.61
CA PRO A 222 -7.73 0.64 26.04
C PRO A 222 -7.30 0.39 24.59
N VAL A 223 -7.71 1.30 23.71
CA VAL A 223 -7.35 1.29 22.28
C VAL A 223 -6.86 2.66 21.85
N LEU A 224 -6.07 2.69 20.78
CA LEU A 224 -5.75 3.92 20.06
C LEU A 224 -6.52 3.91 18.75
N VAL A 225 -7.31 4.95 18.48
CA VAL A 225 -8.07 5.09 17.24
C VAL A 225 -7.41 6.13 16.36
N SER A 226 -7.17 5.80 15.10
CA SER A 226 -6.63 6.73 14.10
C SER A 226 -7.61 6.90 12.95
N GLN A 227 -7.78 8.14 12.46
CA GLN A 227 -8.52 8.39 11.23
C GLN A 227 -7.61 8.15 10.02
N THR A 228 -7.46 6.88 9.65
CA THR A 228 -6.61 6.39 8.56
C THR A 228 -7.25 5.19 7.88
N GLY A 229 -6.62 4.68 6.82
CA GLY A 229 -7.02 3.45 6.15
C GLY A 229 -6.42 3.28 4.77
N PHE A 230 -6.57 2.08 4.24
CA PHE A 230 -5.98 1.63 2.98
C PHE A 230 -7.00 1.53 1.83
N SER A 231 -8.12 2.25 1.92
CA SER A 231 -9.23 2.14 0.94
C SER A 231 -9.46 3.41 0.12
N GLY A 232 -9.07 4.57 0.62
CA GLY A 232 -9.52 5.85 0.08
C GLY A 232 -10.99 6.17 0.35
N GLU A 233 -11.71 5.34 1.10
CA GLU A 233 -13.00 5.64 1.70
C GLU A 233 -12.82 6.34 3.05
N ALA A 234 -13.89 6.81 3.67
CA ALA A 234 -13.85 7.19 5.09
C ALA A 234 -13.44 5.97 5.91
N GLY A 235 -12.55 6.16 6.87
CA GLY A 235 -12.04 5.01 7.61
C GLY A 235 -11.30 5.35 8.88
N PHE A 236 -11.23 4.34 9.74
CA PHE A 236 -10.51 4.38 11.01
C PHE A 236 -9.75 3.09 11.22
N GLU A 237 -8.63 3.19 11.91
CA GLU A 237 -7.84 2.08 12.42
C GLU A 237 -7.94 2.04 13.93
N ILE A 238 -8.20 0.87 14.48
CA ILE A 238 -8.30 0.62 15.93
C ILE A 238 -7.11 -0.25 16.30
N TYR A 239 -6.16 0.33 17.01
CA TYR A 239 -4.96 -0.33 17.52
C TYR A 239 -5.25 -0.92 18.90
N VAL A 240 -5.42 -2.23 18.96
CA VAL A 240 -5.76 -2.97 20.19
C VAL A 240 -4.48 -3.26 20.96
N ARG A 241 -4.37 -2.70 22.16
CA ARG A 241 -3.25 -2.96 23.06
C ARG A 241 -3.39 -4.30 23.76
N GLU A 242 -2.26 -5.00 24.01
CA GLU A 242 -2.24 -6.38 24.53
C GLU A 242 -3.17 -7.28 23.70
N ALA A 243 -3.06 -7.18 22.37
CA ALA A 243 -3.98 -7.80 21.42
C ALA A 243 -4.05 -9.32 21.56
N THR A 244 -2.95 -9.99 21.95
CA THR A 244 -2.95 -11.43 22.24
C THR A 244 -3.94 -11.83 23.34
N THR A 245 -4.32 -10.91 24.19
CA THR A 245 -5.30 -11.13 25.29
C THR A 245 -6.65 -10.49 24.99
N ASN A 246 -6.66 -9.32 24.35
CA ASN A 246 -7.83 -8.45 24.28
C ASN A 246 -8.54 -8.49 22.91
N ALA A 247 -8.00 -9.22 21.93
CA ALA A 247 -8.52 -9.23 20.55
C ALA A 247 -10.04 -9.48 20.49
N GLU A 248 -10.54 -10.54 21.15
CA GLU A 248 -11.94 -10.93 21.12
C GLU A 248 -12.84 -9.88 21.80
N ALA A 249 -12.39 -9.28 22.91
CA ALA A 249 -13.15 -8.28 23.66
C ALA A 249 -13.36 -6.98 22.87
N VAL A 250 -12.45 -6.65 21.93
CA VAL A 250 -12.59 -5.48 21.06
C VAL A 250 -13.25 -5.85 19.72
N TRP A 251 -12.85 -6.95 19.10
CA TRP A 251 -13.41 -7.38 17.82
C TRP A 251 -14.91 -7.58 17.85
N ASN A 252 -15.44 -8.29 18.84
CA ASN A 252 -16.86 -8.63 18.90
C ASN A 252 -17.78 -7.40 18.95
N PRO A 253 -17.61 -6.42 19.83
CA PRO A 253 -18.45 -5.21 19.83
C PRO A 253 -18.26 -4.37 18.56
N VAL A 254 -17.05 -4.30 17.99
CA VAL A 254 -16.81 -3.61 16.72
C VAL A 254 -17.58 -4.30 15.60
N LEU A 255 -17.47 -5.63 15.46
CA LEU A 255 -18.18 -6.40 14.45
C LEU A 255 -19.70 -6.32 14.58
N GLU A 256 -20.24 -6.41 15.81
CA GLU A 256 -21.67 -6.26 16.07
C GLU A 256 -22.16 -4.88 15.59
N THR A 257 -21.42 -3.81 15.93
CA THR A 257 -21.75 -2.46 15.49
C THR A 257 -21.64 -2.30 13.97
N VAL A 258 -20.62 -2.89 13.35
CA VAL A 258 -20.48 -2.93 11.89
C VAL A 258 -21.70 -3.62 11.24
N LYS A 259 -22.14 -4.76 11.76
CA LYS A 259 -23.34 -5.49 11.28
C LYS A 259 -24.61 -4.68 11.47
N ASP A 260 -24.78 -3.94 12.57
CA ASP A 260 -25.92 -3.06 12.80
C ASP A 260 -26.01 -1.92 11.77
N HIS A 261 -24.86 -1.51 11.21
CA HIS A 261 -24.79 -0.53 10.13
C HIS A 261 -24.84 -1.16 8.73
N GLY A 262 -25.10 -2.48 8.64
CA GLY A 262 -25.27 -3.23 7.40
C GLY A 262 -23.94 -3.62 6.74
N GLY A 263 -22.87 -3.64 7.50
CA GLY A 263 -21.55 -4.11 7.09
C GLY A 263 -21.27 -5.54 7.49
N ALA A 264 -20.02 -5.97 7.25
CA ALA A 264 -19.51 -7.29 7.64
C ALA A 264 -17.98 -7.27 7.75
N ALA A 265 -17.40 -8.37 8.24
CA ALA A 265 -15.99 -8.64 8.06
C ALA A 265 -15.75 -8.99 6.58
N THR A 266 -14.72 -8.40 5.98
CA THR A 266 -14.32 -8.61 4.59
C THR A 266 -12.79 -8.59 4.47
N PRO A 267 -12.22 -8.98 3.32
CA PRO A 267 -10.80 -8.76 3.06
C PRO A 267 -10.52 -7.28 2.75
N VAL A 268 -9.26 -6.90 2.82
CA VAL A 268 -8.77 -5.64 2.23
C VAL A 268 -9.00 -5.67 0.72
N ASP A 269 -9.69 -4.66 0.19
CA ASP A 269 -10.00 -4.59 -1.24
C ASP A 269 -8.90 -3.92 -2.05
N GLY A 270 -8.17 -4.72 -2.83
CA GLY A 270 -7.09 -4.23 -3.68
C GLY A 270 -7.55 -3.30 -4.81
N ARG A 271 -8.75 -3.49 -5.35
CA ARG A 271 -9.30 -2.68 -6.45
C ARG A 271 -9.59 -1.26 -5.98
N ARG A 272 -10.06 -1.12 -4.73
CA ARG A 272 -10.35 0.21 -4.17
C ARG A 272 -9.09 0.99 -3.86
N ARG A 273 -8.04 0.34 -3.31
CA ARG A 273 -6.75 1.00 -3.10
C ARG A 273 -6.10 1.43 -4.42
N ILE A 274 -6.14 0.57 -5.48
CA ILE A 274 -5.65 0.92 -6.82
C ILE A 274 -6.41 2.14 -7.35
N ALA A 275 -7.74 2.15 -7.22
CA ALA A 275 -8.57 3.29 -7.65
C ALA A 275 -8.19 4.59 -6.94
N ALA A 276 -7.78 4.52 -5.68
CA ALA A 276 -7.30 5.66 -4.90
C ALA A 276 -5.84 6.03 -5.19
N GLY A 277 -5.10 5.22 -5.94
CA GLY A 277 -3.67 5.42 -6.19
C GLY A 277 -2.78 5.11 -4.99
N ILE A 278 -3.25 4.25 -4.09
CA ILE A 278 -2.48 3.79 -2.92
C ILE A 278 -1.63 2.60 -3.35
N LEU A 279 -0.33 2.69 -3.11
CA LEU A 279 0.65 1.66 -3.47
C LEU A 279 0.70 0.54 -2.43
N SER A 280 1.24 -0.60 -2.84
CA SER A 280 1.50 -1.74 -1.97
C SER A 280 2.95 -2.18 -2.10
N LEU A 281 3.68 -2.18 -1.00
CA LEU A 281 5.04 -2.70 -0.95
C LEU A 281 5.03 -4.20 -1.27
N GLY A 282 6.01 -4.64 -2.04
CA GLY A 282 6.09 -6.01 -2.54
C GLY A 282 5.32 -6.26 -3.85
N GLN A 283 4.34 -5.39 -4.18
CA GLN A 283 3.63 -5.42 -5.46
C GLN A 283 4.07 -4.27 -6.38
N ASP A 284 3.87 -3.02 -5.95
CA ASP A 284 4.10 -1.83 -6.78
C ASP A 284 5.50 -1.24 -6.59
N MET A 285 6.20 -1.64 -5.58
CA MET A 285 7.56 -1.17 -5.24
C MET A 285 8.27 -2.13 -4.30
N ASP A 286 9.58 -2.07 -4.29
CA ASP A 286 10.46 -2.84 -3.41
C ASP A 286 11.75 -2.05 -3.06
N HIS A 287 12.70 -2.73 -2.40
CA HIS A 287 13.97 -2.11 -1.96
C HIS A 287 14.93 -1.74 -3.12
N GLU A 288 14.61 -2.08 -4.36
CA GLU A 288 15.32 -1.64 -5.57
C GLU A 288 14.60 -0.49 -6.29
N THR A 289 13.38 -0.10 -5.81
CA THR A 289 12.54 0.94 -6.39
C THR A 289 12.76 2.28 -5.69
N SER A 290 13.08 3.31 -6.46
CA SER A 290 13.19 4.68 -5.93
C SER A 290 11.82 5.32 -5.75
N PRO A 291 11.62 6.21 -4.73
CA PRO A 291 10.41 7.01 -4.57
C PRO A 291 10.03 7.79 -5.84
N PHE A 292 11.01 8.23 -6.62
CA PHE A 292 10.77 8.98 -7.85
C PHE A 292 10.20 8.12 -8.98
N GLN A 293 10.40 6.81 -8.95
CA GLN A 293 9.81 5.89 -9.95
C GLN A 293 8.31 5.65 -9.71
N VAL A 294 7.86 5.76 -8.47
CA VAL A 294 6.52 5.38 -8.03
C VAL A 294 5.67 6.55 -7.52
N ASN A 295 6.05 7.76 -7.91
CA ASN A 295 5.31 8.98 -7.58
C ASN A 295 5.21 9.26 -6.06
N LEU A 296 6.23 8.86 -5.31
CA LEU A 296 6.45 9.19 -3.90
C LEU A 296 7.57 10.25 -3.73
N GLY A 297 7.95 10.94 -4.79
CA GLY A 297 8.99 11.98 -4.75
C GLY A 297 8.68 13.10 -3.77
N TYR A 298 7.39 13.39 -3.52
CA TYR A 298 6.95 14.34 -2.49
C TYR A 298 7.34 13.93 -1.05
N GLN A 299 7.75 12.67 -0.83
CA GLN A 299 8.27 12.19 0.44
C GLN A 299 9.75 12.56 0.66
N VAL A 300 10.42 13.09 -0.38
CA VAL A 300 11.82 13.54 -0.32
C VAL A 300 11.82 15.07 -0.36
N PRO A 301 11.90 15.76 0.79
CA PRO A 301 11.81 17.22 0.85
C PRO A 301 13.03 17.91 0.20
N ASP A 302 12.85 19.17 -0.24
CA ASP A 302 13.86 19.96 -0.95
C ASP A 302 14.90 20.58 -0.02
N ASP A 303 14.52 20.91 1.19
CA ASP A 303 15.25 21.82 2.09
C ASP A 303 15.58 21.20 3.46
N ARG A 304 15.63 19.88 3.52
CA ARG A 304 15.94 19.18 4.75
C ARG A 304 17.44 19.17 5.04
N ASP A 305 17.88 19.97 6.02
CA ASP A 305 19.30 20.05 6.45
C ASP A 305 19.74 18.79 7.22
N ALA A 306 18.83 18.18 8.01
CA ALA A 306 19.13 16.98 8.78
C ALA A 306 19.60 15.81 7.89
N ASP A 307 20.54 15.03 8.39
CA ASP A 307 20.98 13.81 7.70
C ASP A 307 20.02 12.66 7.94
N TYR A 308 19.84 11.80 6.91
CA TYR A 308 19.02 10.60 6.99
C TYR A 308 19.54 9.53 6.03
N VAL A 309 19.15 8.27 6.26
CA VAL A 309 19.59 7.15 5.42
C VAL A 309 19.10 7.34 3.98
N GLY A 310 20.04 7.23 3.02
CA GLY A 310 19.73 7.41 1.58
C GLY A 310 19.75 8.84 1.08
N LYS A 311 19.92 9.86 1.96
CA LYS A 311 19.84 11.28 1.58
C LYS A 311 20.68 11.63 0.37
N ALA A 312 21.96 11.30 0.37
CA ALA A 312 22.90 11.69 -0.69
C ALA A 312 22.48 11.15 -2.06
N GLU A 313 21.98 9.93 -2.12
CA GLU A 313 21.51 9.32 -3.37
C GLU A 313 20.15 9.90 -3.81
N LEU A 314 19.22 10.08 -2.88
CA LEU A 314 17.90 10.66 -3.17
C LEU A 314 18.03 12.12 -3.65
N GLU A 315 18.90 12.93 -3.05
CA GLU A 315 19.21 14.28 -3.52
C GLU A 315 19.82 14.27 -4.93
N ARG A 316 20.73 13.33 -5.20
CA ARG A 316 21.32 13.15 -6.54
C ARG A 316 20.27 12.82 -7.60
N GLN A 317 19.35 11.89 -7.28
CA GLN A 317 18.25 11.49 -8.17
C GLN A 317 17.30 12.67 -8.41
N LYS A 318 16.93 13.37 -7.37
CA LYS A 318 16.05 14.56 -7.44
C LYS A 318 16.67 15.66 -8.31
N GLN A 319 17.94 15.97 -8.10
CA GLN A 319 18.66 16.96 -8.89
C GLN A 319 18.73 16.58 -10.38
N ALA A 320 18.87 15.29 -10.71
CA ALA A 320 18.82 14.84 -12.11
C ALA A 320 17.44 15.13 -12.73
N ILE A 321 16.35 14.80 -12.01
CA ILE A 321 14.99 15.04 -12.47
C ILE A 321 14.71 16.54 -12.66
N GLU A 322 15.12 17.38 -11.73
CA GLU A 322 15.02 18.86 -11.86
C GLU A 322 15.78 19.41 -13.07
N ASN A 323 16.88 18.77 -13.45
CA ASN A 323 17.64 19.12 -14.66
C ASN A 323 17.03 18.53 -15.96
N GLY A 324 15.90 17.81 -15.87
CA GLY A 324 15.22 17.18 -16.99
C GLY A 324 15.79 15.82 -17.37
N GLU A 325 16.60 15.21 -16.52
CA GLU A 325 17.18 13.88 -16.70
C GLU A 325 16.49 12.89 -15.75
N PHE A 326 15.60 12.04 -16.24
CA PHE A 326 15.01 10.98 -15.43
C PHE A 326 16.00 9.80 -15.34
N PRO A 327 16.57 9.48 -14.14
CA PRO A 327 17.70 8.55 -14.05
C PRO A 327 17.30 7.07 -14.04
N PHE A 328 16.05 6.75 -14.36
CA PHE A 328 15.51 5.40 -14.36
C PHE A 328 14.97 5.02 -15.71
N THR A 329 14.94 3.71 -16.01
CA THR A 329 14.43 3.17 -17.27
C THR A 329 12.91 3.13 -17.32
N HIS A 330 12.25 2.98 -16.18
CA HIS A 330 10.80 2.81 -16.09
C HIS A 330 10.19 3.75 -15.03
N LYS A 331 8.92 4.11 -15.27
CA LYS A 331 8.10 4.94 -14.39
C LYS A 331 6.75 4.26 -14.17
N LEU A 332 6.29 4.21 -12.91
CA LEU A 332 4.96 3.71 -12.57
C LEU A 332 3.89 4.70 -13.03
N VAL A 333 2.87 4.18 -13.71
CA VAL A 333 1.73 4.94 -14.22
C VAL A 333 0.42 4.21 -13.94
N GLY A 334 -0.70 4.93 -14.08
CA GLY A 334 -2.03 4.33 -14.10
C GLY A 334 -2.44 3.95 -15.50
N LEU A 335 -3.14 2.83 -15.63
CA LEU A 335 -3.64 2.29 -16.89
C LEU A 335 -5.11 1.87 -16.76
N LYS A 336 -5.90 2.11 -17.83
CA LYS A 336 -7.22 1.51 -18.00
C LYS A 336 -7.14 0.48 -19.11
N MET A 337 -7.59 -0.74 -18.82
CA MET A 337 -7.48 -1.86 -19.74
C MET A 337 -8.82 -2.25 -20.31
N ALA A 338 -8.83 -2.66 -21.58
CA ALA A 338 -9.94 -3.34 -22.22
C ALA A 338 -10.05 -4.81 -21.73
N GLY A 339 -11.05 -5.53 -22.22
CA GLY A 339 -11.28 -6.95 -21.93
C GLY A 339 -12.34 -7.17 -20.85
N ASP A 340 -12.57 -8.44 -20.52
CA ASP A 340 -13.50 -8.88 -19.52
C ASP A 340 -13.10 -8.42 -18.11
N PRO A 341 -14.04 -8.30 -17.16
CA PRO A 341 -13.74 -7.94 -15.78
C PRO A 341 -12.73 -8.89 -15.12
N ILE A 342 -11.62 -8.33 -14.60
CA ILE A 342 -10.63 -9.05 -13.82
C ILE A 342 -11.09 -9.09 -12.37
N LEU A 343 -11.68 -10.20 -11.96
CA LEU A 343 -12.30 -10.36 -10.62
C LEU A 343 -11.37 -11.02 -9.61
N GLU A 344 -10.35 -11.74 -10.07
CA GLU A 344 -9.40 -12.43 -9.23
C GLU A 344 -8.11 -11.62 -9.04
N TRP A 345 -7.35 -11.96 -8.04
CA TRP A 345 -6.06 -11.34 -7.77
C TRP A 345 -5.02 -11.77 -8.79
N ALA A 346 -4.29 -10.79 -9.35
CA ALA A 346 -3.11 -11.09 -10.14
C ALA A 346 -2.07 -11.83 -9.28
N SER A 347 -1.77 -13.05 -9.65
CA SER A 347 -0.80 -13.91 -8.94
C SER A 347 0.64 -13.61 -9.31
N ASP A 348 0.86 -12.88 -10.40
CA ASP A 348 2.19 -12.50 -10.91
C ASP A 348 2.13 -11.14 -11.64
N TYR A 349 3.28 -10.60 -12.03
CA TYR A 349 3.36 -9.43 -12.89
C TYR A 349 3.02 -9.81 -14.35
N TRP A 350 2.25 -8.95 -15.01
CA TRP A 350 1.87 -9.18 -16.40
C TRP A 350 2.68 -8.28 -17.33
N LEU A 351 3.26 -8.87 -18.38
CA LEU A 351 4.10 -8.15 -19.31
C LEU A 351 3.31 -7.13 -20.14
N ILE A 352 3.96 -5.99 -20.36
CA ILE A 352 3.52 -4.94 -21.26
C ILE A 352 4.43 -4.94 -22.48
N SER A 353 3.86 -4.80 -23.67
CA SER A 353 4.61 -4.61 -24.91
C SER A 353 4.16 -3.37 -25.67
N ASP A 354 5.05 -2.87 -26.51
CA ASP A 354 4.76 -1.84 -27.48
C ASP A 354 3.76 -2.39 -28.51
N PRO A 355 2.61 -1.71 -28.74
CA PRO A 355 1.54 -2.25 -29.59
C PRO A 355 1.89 -2.29 -31.09
N GLU A 356 2.91 -1.54 -31.55
CA GLU A 356 3.32 -1.51 -32.94
C GLU A 356 4.41 -2.56 -33.25
N THR A 357 5.35 -2.74 -32.33
CA THR A 357 6.51 -3.62 -32.51
C THR A 357 6.32 -4.99 -31.91
N GLY A 358 5.49 -5.09 -30.85
CA GLY A 358 5.32 -6.29 -30.01
C GLY A 358 6.53 -6.56 -29.11
N GLU A 359 7.47 -5.63 -28.98
CA GLU A 359 8.59 -5.75 -28.07
C GLU A 359 8.13 -5.55 -26.62
N GLU A 360 8.51 -6.46 -25.73
CA GLU A 360 8.27 -6.33 -24.29
C GLU A 360 9.00 -5.09 -23.77
N CYS A 361 8.25 -4.22 -23.06
CA CYS A 361 8.77 -2.93 -22.66
C CYS A 361 8.43 -2.54 -21.22
N GLY A 362 7.60 -3.32 -20.52
CA GLY A 362 7.18 -3.01 -19.15
C GLY A 362 6.38 -4.13 -18.52
N TYR A 363 5.76 -3.86 -17.38
CA TYR A 363 4.96 -4.84 -16.64
C TYR A 363 3.90 -4.16 -15.76
N LEU A 364 2.76 -4.83 -15.57
CA LEU A 364 1.77 -4.46 -14.57
C LEU A 364 2.15 -5.03 -13.20
N THR A 365 1.90 -4.24 -12.17
CA THR A 365 2.15 -4.62 -10.77
C THR A 365 0.87 -4.94 -10.02
N SER A 366 -0.21 -4.26 -10.39
CA SER A 366 -1.51 -4.38 -9.76
C SER A 366 -2.60 -4.15 -10.78
N ALA A 367 -3.63 -4.99 -10.79
CA ALA A 367 -4.76 -4.84 -11.70
C ALA A 367 -6.05 -5.38 -11.05
N GLY A 368 -7.19 -4.92 -11.55
CA GLY A 368 -8.50 -5.44 -11.17
C GLY A 368 -9.66 -4.64 -11.75
N TRP A 369 -10.81 -5.28 -11.81
CA TRP A 369 -12.05 -4.65 -12.23
C TRP A 369 -12.57 -3.71 -11.14
N ASN A 370 -12.84 -2.46 -11.51
CA ASN A 370 -13.48 -1.51 -10.61
C ASN A 370 -14.95 -1.31 -11.02
N PRO A 371 -15.92 -1.74 -10.19
CA PRO A 371 -17.34 -1.66 -10.53
C PRO A 371 -17.87 -0.22 -10.70
N ASP A 372 -17.35 0.73 -9.91
CA ASP A 372 -17.80 2.12 -9.99
C ASP A 372 -17.32 2.83 -11.26
N LEU A 373 -16.20 2.40 -11.82
CA LEU A 373 -15.63 2.94 -13.05
C LEU A 373 -16.04 2.12 -14.28
N GLU A 374 -16.66 0.96 -14.08
CA GLU A 374 -16.99 -0.02 -15.13
C GLU A 374 -15.76 -0.29 -16.04
N ALA A 375 -14.57 -0.47 -15.42
CA ALA A 375 -13.32 -0.63 -16.13
C ALA A 375 -12.30 -1.46 -15.34
N ASN A 376 -11.46 -2.19 -16.03
CA ASN A 376 -10.25 -2.72 -15.46
C ASN A 376 -9.24 -1.57 -15.27
N ILE A 377 -8.74 -1.41 -14.07
CA ILE A 377 -7.72 -0.42 -13.71
C ILE A 377 -6.44 -1.13 -13.27
N ALA A 378 -5.31 -0.52 -13.55
CA ALA A 378 -4.02 -1.11 -13.20
C ALA A 378 -2.98 -0.04 -12.87
N LEU A 379 -1.97 -0.46 -12.10
CA LEU A 379 -0.70 0.23 -11.96
C LEU A 379 0.37 -0.59 -12.69
N GLY A 380 1.31 0.07 -13.36
CA GLY A 380 2.36 -0.63 -14.09
C GLY A 380 3.53 0.26 -14.43
N PHE A 381 4.68 -0.37 -14.60
CA PHE A 381 5.89 0.28 -15.05
C PHE A 381 5.96 0.28 -16.57
N VAL A 382 6.12 1.47 -17.15
CA VAL A 382 6.30 1.67 -18.59
C VAL A 382 7.60 2.41 -18.86
N PRO A 383 8.17 2.33 -20.08
CA PRO A 383 9.45 2.97 -20.40
C PRO A 383 9.38 4.49 -20.20
N ALA A 384 10.36 5.02 -19.49
CA ALA A 384 10.48 6.45 -19.24
C ALA A 384 10.72 7.27 -20.52
N ASP A 385 11.47 6.73 -21.47
CA ASP A 385 11.73 7.37 -22.76
C ASP A 385 10.47 7.48 -23.63
N THR A 386 9.57 6.49 -23.58
CA THR A 386 8.26 6.53 -24.23
C THR A 386 7.40 7.65 -23.65
N LEU A 387 7.37 7.79 -22.33
CA LEU A 387 6.66 8.89 -21.67
C LEU A 387 7.28 10.25 -22.04
N GLN A 388 8.61 10.40 -22.00
CA GLN A 388 9.30 11.63 -22.34
C GLN A 388 9.09 12.03 -23.81
N ALA A 389 8.97 11.06 -24.72
CA ALA A 389 8.68 11.35 -26.11
C ALA A 389 7.24 11.82 -26.34
N ALA A 390 6.31 11.46 -25.49
CA ALA A 390 4.88 11.78 -25.60
C ALA A 390 4.48 13.10 -24.92
N THR A 391 5.30 13.65 -24.01
CA THR A 391 4.94 14.83 -23.23
C THR A 391 6.15 15.65 -22.80
N ASP A 392 5.92 16.98 -22.64
CA ASP A 392 6.86 17.88 -21.99
C ASP A 392 6.65 17.92 -20.45
N VAL A 393 5.69 17.16 -19.90
CA VAL A 393 5.49 17.06 -18.45
C VAL A 393 6.69 16.33 -17.84
N PRO A 394 7.29 16.87 -16.75
CA PRO A 394 8.36 16.16 -16.05
C PRO A 394 7.92 14.77 -15.57
N LEU A 395 8.84 13.81 -15.58
CA LEU A 395 8.60 12.48 -15.02
C LEU A 395 8.74 12.45 -13.49
N ASP A 396 8.28 13.49 -12.83
CA ASP A 396 8.06 13.55 -11.39
C ASP A 396 6.65 13.04 -11.03
N ASP A 397 6.16 13.38 -9.85
CA ASP A 397 4.84 12.96 -9.40
C ASP A 397 3.68 13.56 -10.23
N SER A 398 3.96 14.56 -11.08
CA SER A 398 2.95 15.20 -11.93
C SER A 398 2.50 14.34 -13.10
N ILE A 399 3.25 13.29 -13.46
CA ILE A 399 2.86 12.34 -14.52
C ILE A 399 1.50 11.67 -14.24
N TYR A 400 1.12 11.53 -12.98
CA TYR A 400 -0.18 11.00 -12.59
C TYR A 400 -1.36 11.92 -12.97
N ASP A 401 -1.11 13.20 -13.19
CA ASP A 401 -2.11 14.17 -13.62
C ASP A 401 -2.12 14.37 -15.15
N ALA A 402 -1.16 13.77 -15.87
CA ALA A 402 -1.02 13.95 -17.31
C ALA A 402 -2.14 13.26 -18.09
N ASP A 403 -2.59 13.92 -19.16
CA ASP A 403 -3.59 13.40 -20.10
C ASP A 403 -2.83 13.06 -21.41
N LEU A 404 -2.40 11.82 -21.52
CA LEU A 404 -1.58 11.34 -22.63
C LEU A 404 -2.34 10.22 -23.37
N ASP A 405 -2.41 10.37 -24.69
CA ASP A 405 -2.94 9.35 -25.59
C ASP A 405 -1.85 8.32 -25.90
N LEU A 406 -1.54 7.49 -24.91
CA LEU A 406 -0.58 6.38 -25.04
C LEU A 406 -1.28 5.06 -24.79
N GLU A 407 -1.05 4.12 -25.69
CA GLU A 407 -1.59 2.78 -25.63
C GLU A 407 -0.45 1.75 -25.51
N PHE A 408 -0.72 0.71 -24.74
CA PHE A 408 0.18 -0.43 -24.52
C PHE A 408 -0.58 -1.73 -24.73
N ALA A 409 0.11 -2.78 -25.14
CA ALA A 409 -0.44 -4.13 -25.20
C ALA A 409 -0.06 -4.89 -23.93
N VAL A 410 -1.05 -5.47 -23.25
CA VAL A 410 -0.88 -6.23 -21.99
C VAL A 410 -1.12 -7.70 -22.26
N HIS A 411 -0.19 -8.54 -21.87
CA HIS A 411 -0.26 -9.99 -22.03
C HIS A 411 -0.85 -10.62 -20.74
N LEU A 412 -2.14 -10.94 -20.79
CA LEU A 412 -2.83 -11.62 -19.70
C LEU A 412 -2.52 -13.11 -19.71
N PRO A 413 -2.38 -13.76 -18.53
CA PRO A 413 -2.44 -15.23 -18.42
C PRO A 413 -3.75 -15.79 -19.00
N GLU A 414 -3.72 -17.09 -19.41
CA GLU A 414 -4.87 -17.72 -20.09
C GLU A 414 -6.18 -17.65 -19.28
N GLU A 415 -6.08 -17.71 -17.94
CA GLU A 415 -7.22 -17.67 -17.03
C GLU A 415 -7.92 -16.30 -16.98
N TYR A 416 -7.25 -15.22 -17.40
CA TYR A 416 -7.78 -13.85 -17.42
C TYR A 416 -8.05 -13.34 -18.85
N ALA A 417 -7.68 -14.10 -19.87
CA ALA A 417 -7.76 -13.68 -21.25
C ALA A 417 -9.05 -14.18 -21.93
N GLU A 418 -9.82 -13.28 -22.54
CA GLU A 418 -10.98 -13.64 -23.38
C GLU A 418 -10.54 -14.50 -24.58
N GLU A 419 -9.42 -14.15 -25.20
CA GLU A 419 -8.77 -14.91 -26.29
C GLU A 419 -7.32 -15.21 -25.88
N PRO A 420 -7.00 -16.44 -25.45
CA PRO A 420 -5.66 -16.80 -25.03
C PRO A 420 -4.59 -16.54 -26.10
N GLY A 421 -3.53 -15.83 -25.71
CA GLY A 421 -2.41 -15.48 -26.57
C GLY A 421 -2.58 -14.18 -27.37
N GLU A 422 -3.73 -13.56 -27.31
CA GLU A 422 -3.94 -12.20 -27.83
C GLU A 422 -3.80 -11.17 -26.70
N PRO A 423 -3.09 -10.06 -26.88
CA PRO A 423 -2.96 -9.03 -25.86
C PRO A 423 -4.25 -8.22 -25.74
N VAL A 424 -4.54 -7.73 -24.52
CA VAL A 424 -5.51 -6.67 -24.33
C VAL A 424 -4.82 -5.31 -24.39
N TYR A 425 -5.56 -4.26 -24.78
CA TYR A 425 -4.99 -2.93 -24.86
C TYR A 425 -5.30 -2.12 -23.62
N ALA A 426 -4.30 -1.38 -23.16
CA ALA A 426 -4.36 -0.50 -22.02
C ALA A 426 -3.97 0.92 -22.43
N THR A 427 -4.73 1.91 -21.96
CA THR A 427 -4.42 3.32 -22.17
C THR A 427 -3.97 3.97 -20.87
N LEU A 428 -3.02 4.89 -20.98
CA LEU A 428 -2.58 5.67 -19.82
C LEU A 428 -3.73 6.44 -19.22
N ALA A 429 -3.81 6.48 -17.90
CA ALA A 429 -4.90 7.09 -17.15
C ALA A 429 -4.39 7.88 -15.95
N LYS A 430 -5.13 8.93 -15.58
CA LYS A 430 -4.83 9.70 -14.37
C LYS A 430 -5.00 8.88 -13.09
N VAL A 431 -4.14 9.15 -12.11
CA VAL A 431 -4.22 8.59 -10.77
C VAL A 431 -4.37 9.73 -9.75
N PRO A 432 -5.34 9.67 -8.82
CA PRO A 432 -6.26 8.56 -8.57
C PRO A 432 -7.28 8.38 -9.70
N PHE A 433 -7.68 7.14 -9.95
CA PHE A 433 -8.76 6.83 -10.88
C PHE A 433 -10.13 7.24 -10.33
N LYS A 434 -10.26 7.21 -9.02
CA LYS A 434 -11.43 7.64 -8.24
C LYS A 434 -10.92 8.45 -7.04
N GLU A 435 -11.48 9.63 -6.84
CA GLU A 435 -11.14 10.50 -5.71
C GLU A 435 -11.37 9.78 -4.38
N SER A 436 -10.49 10.05 -3.43
CA SER A 436 -10.60 9.57 -2.05
C SER A 436 -11.52 10.50 -1.24
N VAL A 437 -12.24 9.94 -0.27
CA VAL A 437 -13.07 10.72 0.66
C VAL A 437 -12.18 11.58 1.57
N ASN A 438 -11.07 11.00 2.03
CA ASN A 438 -10.01 11.74 2.71
C ASN A 438 -8.90 12.05 1.70
N PRO A 439 -8.28 13.25 1.76
CA PRO A 439 -7.19 13.56 0.85
C PRO A 439 -6.06 12.55 1.04
N SER A 440 -5.59 11.98 -0.07
CA SER A 440 -4.42 11.10 -0.05
C SER A 440 -3.20 11.84 0.51
N ALA A 441 -2.18 11.11 0.96
CA ALA A 441 -0.94 11.71 1.44
C ALA A 441 -0.30 12.64 0.38
N ARG A 442 -0.44 12.28 -0.92
CA ARG A 442 0.00 13.12 -2.05
C ARG A 442 -0.81 14.41 -2.18
N GLU A 443 -2.12 14.35 -2.00
CA GLU A 443 -2.99 15.54 -2.03
C GLU A 443 -2.73 16.45 -0.84
N GLN A 444 -2.49 15.89 0.34
CA GLN A 444 -2.09 16.65 1.53
C GLN A 444 -0.76 17.37 1.31
N ALA A 445 0.24 16.71 0.71
CA ALA A 445 1.50 17.35 0.36
C ALA A 445 1.29 18.52 -0.61
N LYS A 446 0.40 18.39 -1.61
CA LYS A 446 0.04 19.48 -2.53
C LYS A 446 -0.69 20.64 -1.83
N ILE A 447 -1.54 20.33 -0.83
CA ILE A 447 -2.24 21.35 -0.02
C ILE A 447 -1.20 22.14 0.78
N HIS A 448 -0.31 21.48 1.51
CA HIS A 448 0.73 22.14 2.30
C HIS A 448 1.70 22.96 1.45
N ALA A 449 2.07 22.48 0.26
CA ALA A 449 2.91 23.25 -0.64
C ALA A 449 2.23 24.52 -1.16
N ARG A 450 0.90 24.55 -1.33
CA ARG A 450 0.14 25.74 -1.72
C ARG A 450 0.04 26.75 -0.59
N ASP A 451 -0.22 26.29 0.63
CA ASP A 451 -0.36 27.16 1.81
C ASP A 451 0.96 27.89 2.13
N ASN A 452 2.11 27.23 1.93
CA ASN A 452 3.44 27.84 2.12
C ASN A 452 3.85 28.85 1.02
N VAL A 453 3.14 28.91 -0.11
CA VAL A 453 3.41 29.88 -1.19
C VAL A 453 2.56 31.15 -1.01
N GLU A 454 1.49 31.11 -0.19
CA GLU A 454 0.61 32.24 0.09
C GLU A 454 0.98 33.02 1.36
N GLU A 455 1.96 32.55 2.18
CA GLU A 455 2.60 33.29 3.28
C GLU A 455 3.92 33.95 2.82
#